data_436e2857f91b850ac510292b74a1605d
#
_entry.id   436e2857f91b850ac510292b74a1605d
#
_cell.length_a   1.000
_cell.length_b   1.000
_cell.length_c   1.000
_cell.angle_alpha   90.00
_cell.angle_beta   90.00
_cell.angle_gamma   90.00
#
_symmetry.space_group_name_H-M   'P 1'
#
loop_
_entity.id
_entity.type
_entity.pdbx_description
1 polymer ?
#
loop_
_entity_poly.entity_id
_entity_poly.type
_entity_poly.pdbx_seq_one_letter_code
_entity_poly.pdbx_strand_id
1 'polypeptide(L)'
;DYSNKPGVVFSEVLLPENAPAVFAADRNILWDAVESKETRSDAQLAREVEVALPCEFTRQEQIDTVREYIMKNFVREGMCADWVLHDKGDGNPHAHIMLTTRAFTRNGKWADKQKSIYKLDKNGQKIPAIDPTTGQQKIGARGRKMWQRETVQANDWNDRSKAEEWRAAWAAECNRRLDRQHQIDHRSYARQAVEQEPTIHEGYAARKMESEGRVSDRCEINRETKALNEQHTRSLEVAN
;
A
#
# COMPACT_ATOMS: atom_id res chain seq x y z
N ASP A 1 -8.20 15.44 3.54
CA ASP A 1 -6.98 16.06 4.06
C ASP A 1 -6.81 15.70 5.54
N TYR A 2 -5.71 15.02 5.84
CA TYR A 2 -5.38 14.57 7.22
C TYR A 2 -4.64 15.65 8.02
N SER A 3 -4.12 16.70 7.38
CA SER A 3 -3.26 17.70 8.03
C SER A 3 -3.92 18.44 9.20
N ASN A 4 -5.25 18.53 9.19
CA ASN A 4 -6.02 19.21 10.24
C ASN A 4 -6.56 18.28 11.33
N LYS A 5 -6.26 16.96 11.27
CA LYS A 5 -6.71 16.03 12.31
C LYS A 5 -5.84 16.16 13.57
N PRO A 6 -6.44 16.10 14.77
CA PRO A 6 -5.68 16.09 16.01
C PRO A 6 -4.70 14.91 16.03
N GLY A 7 -3.44 15.17 16.43
CA GLY A 7 -2.40 14.15 16.53
C GLY A 7 -1.54 13.99 15.25
N VAL A 8 -1.76 14.75 14.19
CA VAL A 8 -0.80 14.83 13.09
C VAL A 8 0.44 15.58 13.56
N VAL A 9 1.59 14.92 13.52
CA VAL A 9 2.87 15.44 14.00
C VAL A 9 3.87 15.70 12.89
N PHE A 10 3.61 15.15 11.69
CA PHE A 10 4.41 15.37 10.48
C PHE A 10 3.57 15.11 9.23
N SER A 11 3.86 15.82 8.14
CA SER A 11 3.25 15.57 6.84
C SER A 11 4.18 15.97 5.70
N GLU A 12 4.16 15.21 4.59
CA GLU A 12 5.02 15.44 3.43
C GLU A 12 4.39 14.84 2.18
N VAL A 13 4.68 15.45 1.02
CA VAL A 13 4.39 14.87 -0.30
C VAL A 13 5.71 14.51 -0.98
N LEU A 14 5.85 13.25 -1.34
CA LEU A 14 7.01 12.70 -2.06
C LEU A 14 6.63 12.40 -3.51
N LEU A 15 7.48 12.81 -4.44
CA LEU A 15 7.21 12.75 -5.87
C LEU A 15 8.25 11.92 -6.61
N PRO A 16 7.84 11.14 -7.62
CA PRO A 16 8.77 10.57 -8.58
C PRO A 16 9.41 11.67 -9.44
N GLU A 17 10.60 11.41 -9.97
CA GLU A 17 11.45 12.38 -10.67
C GLU A 17 10.72 13.17 -11.78
N ASN A 18 9.81 12.51 -12.49
CA ASN A 18 9.08 13.09 -13.62
C ASN A 18 7.71 13.67 -13.26
N ALA A 19 7.34 13.73 -11.99
CA ALA A 19 6.13 14.40 -11.56
C ALA A 19 6.31 15.94 -11.50
N PRO A 20 5.25 16.72 -11.74
CA PRO A 20 5.30 18.18 -11.59
C PRO A 20 5.66 18.59 -10.15
N ALA A 21 6.72 19.38 -9.99
CA ALA A 21 7.23 19.79 -8.67
C ALA A 21 6.20 20.55 -7.81
N VAL A 22 5.22 21.22 -8.44
CA VAL A 22 4.16 21.95 -7.75
C VAL A 22 3.33 21.04 -6.82
N PHE A 23 3.25 19.74 -7.09
CA PHE A 23 2.52 18.78 -6.26
C PHE A 23 3.16 18.59 -4.87
N ALA A 24 4.47 18.81 -4.73
CA ALA A 24 5.11 18.76 -3.43
C ALA A 24 4.88 20.05 -2.61
N ALA A 25 4.65 21.17 -3.30
CA ALA A 25 4.40 22.45 -2.63
C ALA A 25 2.97 22.56 -2.07
N ASP A 26 1.99 21.95 -2.76
CA ASP A 26 0.59 21.94 -2.33
C ASP A 26 -0.10 20.63 -2.70
N ARG A 27 -0.45 19.86 -1.67
CA ARG A 27 -1.16 18.58 -1.81
C ARG A 27 -2.52 18.70 -2.48
N ASN A 28 -3.21 19.85 -2.33
CA ASN A 28 -4.50 20.06 -2.97
C ASN A 28 -4.35 20.06 -4.49
N ILE A 29 -3.27 20.68 -5.01
CA ILE A 29 -2.99 20.68 -6.46
C ILE A 29 -2.78 19.24 -6.97
N LEU A 30 -2.10 18.39 -6.19
CA LEU A 30 -1.92 16.98 -6.54
C LEU A 30 -3.28 16.27 -6.65
N TRP A 31 -4.12 16.37 -5.61
CA TRP A 31 -5.38 15.64 -5.56
C TRP A 31 -6.44 16.19 -6.51
N ASP A 32 -6.49 17.49 -6.73
CA ASP A 32 -7.31 18.12 -7.79
C ASP A 32 -6.91 17.62 -9.18
N ALA A 33 -5.60 17.45 -9.43
CA ALA A 33 -5.12 16.91 -10.69
C ALA A 33 -5.46 15.42 -10.85
N VAL A 34 -5.48 14.64 -9.77
CA VAL A 34 -5.94 13.24 -9.77
C VAL A 34 -7.43 13.18 -10.09
N GLU A 35 -8.28 13.92 -9.38
CA GLU A 35 -9.73 13.97 -9.61
C GLU A 35 -10.06 14.39 -11.04
N SER A 36 -9.41 15.43 -11.54
CA SER A 36 -9.59 15.91 -12.92
C SER A 36 -9.21 14.86 -13.97
N LYS A 37 -8.27 13.96 -13.65
CA LYS A 37 -7.85 12.88 -14.56
C LYS A 37 -8.76 11.65 -14.48
N GLU A 38 -9.29 11.33 -13.31
CA GLU A 38 -10.11 10.15 -13.04
C GLU A 38 -11.60 10.47 -13.20
N THR A 39 -12.05 10.59 -14.44
CA THR A 39 -13.40 11.08 -14.77
C THR A 39 -14.53 10.06 -14.62
N ARG A 40 -14.24 8.77 -14.47
CA ARG A 40 -15.27 7.74 -14.30
C ARG A 40 -15.81 7.75 -12.88
N SER A 41 -17.11 7.55 -12.71
CA SER A 41 -17.78 7.52 -11.40
C SER A 41 -17.30 6.39 -10.47
N ASP A 42 -16.76 5.30 -11.07
CA ASP A 42 -16.20 4.14 -10.36
C ASP A 42 -14.66 4.16 -10.31
N ALA A 43 -14.04 5.30 -10.64
CA ALA A 43 -12.58 5.39 -10.67
C ALA A 43 -11.98 5.31 -9.28
N GLN A 44 -10.96 4.48 -9.11
CA GLN A 44 -10.10 4.52 -7.94
C GLN A 44 -9.21 5.75 -8.04
N LEU A 45 -9.37 6.71 -7.12
CA LEU A 45 -8.60 7.96 -7.05
C LEU A 45 -7.25 7.75 -6.37
N ALA A 46 -7.26 7.05 -5.25
CA ALA A 46 -6.07 6.82 -4.42
C ALA A 46 -6.03 5.39 -3.90
N ARG A 47 -4.88 5.00 -3.37
CA ARG A 47 -4.71 3.85 -2.48
C ARG A 47 -4.15 4.36 -1.17
N GLU A 48 -4.71 3.91 -0.08
CA GLU A 48 -4.18 4.16 1.24
C GLU A 48 -3.41 2.93 1.74
N VAL A 49 -2.26 3.19 2.35
CA VAL A 49 -1.47 2.23 3.11
C VAL A 49 -1.29 2.82 4.49
N GLU A 50 -1.73 2.10 5.52
CA GLU A 50 -1.53 2.45 6.91
C GLU A 50 -0.47 1.53 7.50
N VAL A 51 0.53 2.10 8.17
CA VAL A 51 1.60 1.36 8.81
C VAL A 51 1.75 1.81 10.27
N ALA A 52 1.73 0.84 11.19
CA ALA A 52 2.07 1.08 12.58
C ALA A 52 3.60 1.21 12.73
N LEU A 53 4.03 2.08 13.64
CA LEU A 53 5.44 2.34 13.92
C LEU A 53 5.84 1.77 15.27
N PRO A 54 7.06 1.21 15.39
CA PRO A 54 7.62 0.83 16.69
C PRO A 54 7.65 2.00 17.65
N CYS A 55 7.20 1.75 18.90
CA CYS A 55 7.22 2.76 19.97
C CYS A 55 8.65 3.09 20.42
N GLU A 56 9.60 2.22 20.13
CA GLU A 56 11.02 2.37 20.42
C GLU A 56 11.68 3.46 19.58
N PHE A 57 11.08 3.81 18.45
CA PHE A 57 11.66 4.81 17.56
C PHE A 57 11.47 6.23 18.10
N THR A 58 12.53 6.99 18.04
CA THR A 58 12.45 8.45 18.17
C THR A 58 11.62 9.05 17.04
N ARG A 59 11.12 10.27 17.23
CA ARG A 59 10.35 10.98 16.18
C ARG A 59 11.11 11.05 14.85
N GLN A 60 12.40 11.31 14.89
CA GLN A 60 13.22 11.39 13.68
C GLN A 60 13.35 10.02 13.00
N GLU A 61 13.58 8.95 13.74
CA GLU A 61 13.62 7.59 13.22
C GLU A 61 12.29 7.16 12.60
N GLN A 62 11.17 7.55 13.22
CA GLN A 62 9.83 7.33 12.67
C GLN A 62 9.69 7.99 11.28
N ILE A 63 10.05 9.27 11.17
CA ILE A 63 9.98 10.03 9.91
C ILE A 63 10.90 9.41 8.86
N ASP A 64 12.13 9.12 9.20
CA ASP A 64 13.12 8.58 8.27
C ASP A 64 12.75 7.17 7.79
N THR A 65 12.24 6.32 8.69
CA THR A 65 11.79 4.96 8.36
C THR A 65 10.63 4.99 7.35
N VAL A 66 9.61 5.82 7.62
CA VAL A 66 8.45 5.95 6.71
C VAL A 66 8.89 6.53 5.36
N ARG A 67 9.72 7.58 5.37
CA ARG A 67 10.22 8.22 4.14
C ARG A 67 11.03 7.25 3.29
N GLU A 68 11.95 6.50 3.89
CA GLU A 68 12.74 5.49 3.17
C GLU A 68 11.87 4.38 2.60
N TYR A 69 10.90 3.88 3.38
CA TYR A 69 9.93 2.89 2.92
C TYR A 69 9.13 3.38 1.71
N ILE A 70 8.57 4.60 1.79
CA ILE A 70 7.81 5.23 0.71
C ILE A 70 8.66 5.40 -0.55
N MET A 71 9.87 5.94 -0.39
CA MET A 71 10.78 6.17 -1.51
C MET A 71 11.14 4.88 -2.24
N LYS A 72 11.40 3.80 -1.50
CA LYS A 72 11.83 2.51 -2.08
C LYS A 72 10.70 1.77 -2.77
N ASN A 73 9.51 1.76 -2.18
CA ASN A 73 8.43 0.85 -2.59
C ASN A 73 7.35 1.52 -3.45
N PHE A 74 7.25 2.85 -3.42
CA PHE A 74 6.18 3.56 -4.12
C PHE A 74 6.71 4.64 -5.07
N VAL A 75 7.53 5.56 -4.57
CA VAL A 75 7.98 6.70 -5.37
C VAL A 75 8.90 6.26 -6.52
N ARG A 76 9.82 5.33 -6.29
CA ARG A 76 10.67 4.76 -7.34
C ARG A 76 9.91 3.97 -8.39
N GLU A 77 8.76 3.41 -8.02
CA GLU A 77 7.82 2.75 -8.94
C GLU A 77 6.99 3.75 -9.76
N GLY A 78 7.01 5.03 -9.39
CA GLY A 78 6.36 6.11 -10.13
C GLY A 78 5.09 6.67 -9.48
N MET A 79 4.76 6.29 -8.25
CA MET A 79 3.63 6.84 -7.49
C MET A 79 4.03 8.15 -6.82
N CYS A 80 3.12 9.13 -6.77
CA CYS A 80 3.21 10.18 -5.75
C CYS A 80 2.69 9.61 -4.44
N ALA A 81 3.31 10.01 -3.34
CA ALA A 81 2.90 9.64 -1.99
C ALA A 81 2.66 10.90 -1.15
N ASP A 82 1.43 11.08 -0.71
CA ASP A 82 1.05 12.08 0.27
C ASP A 82 0.85 11.39 1.60
N TRP A 83 1.67 11.70 2.60
CA TRP A 83 1.65 10.97 3.85
C TRP A 83 1.69 11.86 5.07
N VAL A 84 1.15 11.33 6.16
CA VAL A 84 1.14 11.97 7.48
C VAL A 84 1.57 10.97 8.55
N LEU A 85 2.31 11.46 9.52
CA LEU A 85 2.59 10.72 10.75
C LEU A 85 1.60 11.17 11.83
N HIS A 86 0.92 10.22 12.41
CA HIS A 86 -0.09 10.44 13.43
C HIS A 86 0.35 9.81 14.74
N ASP A 87 0.36 10.61 15.81
CA ASP A 87 0.70 10.16 17.14
C ASP A 87 -0.01 11.05 18.19
N LYS A 88 -0.83 10.42 19.00
CA LYS A 88 -1.56 11.06 20.11
C LYS A 88 -0.89 10.88 21.48
N GLY A 89 0.26 10.21 21.52
CA GLY A 89 0.90 9.81 22.76
C GLY A 89 0.20 8.65 23.47
N ASP A 90 -0.63 7.90 22.74
CA ASP A 90 -1.40 6.74 23.24
C ASP A 90 -0.68 5.40 23.02
N GLY A 91 0.59 5.44 22.60
CA GLY A 91 1.40 4.26 22.32
C GLY A 91 1.10 3.59 20.98
N ASN A 92 0.42 4.29 20.05
CA ASN A 92 0.11 3.80 18.73
C ASN A 92 0.52 4.80 17.62
N PRO A 93 1.81 5.13 17.48
CA PRO A 93 2.26 5.95 16.37
C PRO A 93 2.06 5.20 15.05
N HIS A 94 1.50 5.86 14.05
CA HIS A 94 1.22 5.25 12.75
C HIS A 94 1.28 6.29 11.63
N ALA A 95 1.51 5.82 10.41
CA ALA A 95 1.52 6.67 9.23
C ALA A 95 0.40 6.28 8.27
N HIS A 96 -0.31 7.28 7.75
CA HIS A 96 -1.23 7.16 6.64
C HIS A 96 -0.53 7.63 5.38
N ILE A 97 -0.51 6.78 4.36
CA ILE A 97 0.19 7.02 3.09
C ILE A 97 -0.83 6.92 1.97
N MET A 98 -1.19 8.04 1.37
CA MET A 98 -2.05 8.10 0.19
C MET A 98 -1.18 8.08 -1.07
N LEU A 99 -1.46 7.12 -1.95
CA LEU A 99 -0.69 6.86 -3.17
C LEU A 99 -1.55 7.12 -4.41
N THR A 100 -0.95 7.73 -5.43
CA THR A 100 -1.61 7.86 -6.74
C THR A 100 -1.69 6.50 -7.44
N THR A 101 -2.70 6.33 -8.29
CA THR A 101 -2.93 5.09 -9.05
C THR A 101 -2.42 5.15 -10.48
N ARG A 102 -1.77 6.25 -10.86
CA ARG A 102 -1.12 6.45 -12.16
C ARG A 102 0.32 6.89 -11.97
N ALA A 103 1.19 6.40 -12.83
CA ALA A 103 2.54 6.94 -12.99
C ALA A 103 2.54 8.19 -13.88
N PHE A 104 3.70 8.78 -14.04
CA PHE A 104 3.94 9.87 -14.99
C PHE A 104 4.73 9.39 -16.21
N THR A 105 4.43 9.97 -17.36
CA THR A 105 5.26 9.87 -18.55
C THR A 105 6.54 10.71 -18.36
N ARG A 106 7.56 10.49 -19.21
CA ARG A 106 8.79 11.30 -19.19
C ARG A 106 8.56 12.80 -19.34
N ASN A 107 7.41 13.21 -19.87
CA ASN A 107 7.06 14.62 -20.10
C ASN A 107 6.15 15.17 -18.97
N GLY A 108 6.10 14.53 -17.82
CA GLY A 108 5.32 14.99 -16.66
C GLY A 108 3.80 14.89 -16.82
N LYS A 109 3.29 14.10 -17.78
CA LYS A 109 1.86 13.86 -17.94
C LYS A 109 1.46 12.54 -17.30
N TRP A 110 0.22 12.45 -16.82
CA TRP A 110 -0.34 11.19 -16.33
C TRP A 110 -0.26 10.09 -17.38
N ALA A 111 0.32 8.95 -17.02
CA ALA A 111 0.34 7.76 -17.84
C ALA A 111 -1.03 7.06 -17.84
N ASP A 112 -1.27 6.20 -18.82
CA ASP A 112 -2.47 5.38 -18.87
C ASP A 112 -2.36 4.20 -17.89
N LYS A 113 -3.49 3.85 -17.23
CA LYS A 113 -3.58 2.67 -16.34
C LYS A 113 -3.49 1.35 -17.11
N GLN A 114 -3.79 1.41 -18.41
CA GLN A 114 -3.82 0.23 -19.30
C GLN A 114 -3.04 0.53 -20.57
N LYS A 115 -2.48 -0.52 -21.17
CA LYS A 115 -1.80 -0.46 -22.46
C LYS A 115 -2.30 -1.56 -23.38
N SER A 116 -2.36 -1.26 -24.68
CA SER A 116 -2.73 -2.24 -25.69
C SER A 116 -1.48 -2.89 -26.26
N ILE A 117 -1.36 -4.19 -26.10
CA ILE A 117 -0.24 -5.01 -26.63
C ILE A 117 -0.74 -5.96 -27.70
N TYR A 118 0.18 -6.46 -28.53
CA TYR A 118 -0.16 -7.51 -29.50
C TYR A 118 -0.30 -8.85 -28.79
N LYS A 119 -1.34 -9.62 -29.15
CA LYS A 119 -1.43 -11.03 -28.78
C LYS A 119 -0.37 -11.82 -29.52
N LEU A 120 0.33 -12.68 -28.79
CA LEU A 120 1.35 -13.56 -29.35
C LEU A 120 0.87 -15.02 -29.30
N ASP A 121 1.28 -15.80 -30.25
CA ASP A 121 1.11 -17.24 -30.29
C ASP A 121 2.14 -17.97 -29.42
N LYS A 122 2.11 -19.30 -29.41
CA LYS A 122 3.04 -20.16 -28.64
C LYS A 122 4.52 -19.96 -29.01
N ASN A 123 4.79 -19.41 -30.20
CA ASN A 123 6.13 -19.16 -30.72
C ASN A 123 6.55 -17.70 -30.58
N GLY A 124 5.75 -16.87 -29.87
CA GLY A 124 6.01 -15.43 -29.67
C GLY A 124 5.69 -14.58 -30.92
N GLN A 125 4.97 -15.12 -31.92
CA GLN A 125 4.59 -14.38 -33.13
C GLN A 125 3.23 -13.70 -32.93
N LYS A 126 3.04 -12.53 -33.57
CA LYS A 126 1.76 -11.80 -33.54
C LYS A 126 0.66 -12.61 -34.21
N ILE A 127 -0.50 -12.71 -33.57
CA ILE A 127 -1.67 -13.40 -34.12
C ILE A 127 -2.40 -12.47 -35.09
N PRO A 128 -2.68 -12.90 -36.35
CA PRO A 128 -3.42 -12.09 -37.31
C PRO A 128 -4.84 -11.78 -36.82
N ALA A 129 -5.32 -10.56 -37.06
CA ALA A 129 -6.73 -10.21 -36.86
C ALA A 129 -7.48 -10.66 -38.11
N ILE A 130 -8.33 -11.69 -38.02
CA ILE A 130 -9.07 -12.24 -39.13
C ILE A 130 -10.42 -11.55 -39.28
N ASP A 131 -10.82 -11.26 -40.49
CA ASP A 131 -12.17 -10.81 -40.82
C ASP A 131 -13.12 -12.01 -40.82
N PRO A 132 -14.17 -12.01 -40.00
CA PRO A 132 -15.08 -13.16 -39.90
C PRO A 132 -15.88 -13.39 -41.16
N THR A 133 -16.03 -12.38 -42.02
CA THR A 133 -16.81 -12.49 -43.27
C THR A 133 -15.98 -13.07 -44.42
N THR A 134 -14.70 -12.65 -44.51
CA THR A 134 -13.85 -13.04 -45.67
C THR A 134 -12.85 -14.15 -45.32
N GLY A 135 -12.63 -14.45 -44.03
CA GLY A 135 -11.61 -15.38 -43.54
C GLY A 135 -10.17 -14.90 -43.75
N GLN A 136 -9.97 -13.70 -44.26
CA GLN A 136 -8.65 -13.13 -44.52
C GLN A 136 -8.17 -12.21 -43.42
N GLN A 137 -6.85 -11.97 -43.34
CA GLN A 137 -6.30 -11.02 -42.39
C GLN A 137 -6.80 -9.61 -42.70
N LYS A 138 -7.35 -8.93 -41.68
CA LYS A 138 -7.79 -7.54 -41.78
C LYS A 138 -6.67 -6.63 -42.24
N ILE A 139 -6.99 -5.73 -43.17
CA ILE A 139 -6.10 -4.67 -43.60
C ILE A 139 -6.63 -3.35 -43.06
N GLY A 140 -5.81 -2.65 -42.33
CA GLY A 140 -6.13 -1.32 -41.76
C GLY A 140 -5.81 -0.19 -42.74
N ALA A 141 -5.90 1.02 -42.25
CA ALA A 141 -5.55 2.21 -43.01
C ALA A 141 -4.13 2.11 -43.57
N ARG A 142 -3.94 2.63 -44.79
CA ARG A 142 -2.67 2.62 -45.52
C ARG A 142 -2.15 1.21 -45.86
N GLY A 143 -3.05 0.23 -46.03
CA GLY A 143 -2.69 -1.14 -46.48
C GLY A 143 -1.93 -1.96 -45.41
N ARG A 144 -1.92 -1.57 -44.14
CA ARG A 144 -1.18 -2.30 -43.13
C ARG A 144 -1.98 -3.49 -42.61
N LYS A 145 -1.34 -4.66 -42.50
CA LYS A 145 -1.91 -5.86 -41.87
C LYS A 145 -2.26 -5.58 -40.40
N MET A 146 -3.45 -5.97 -39.97
CA MET A 146 -3.91 -5.85 -38.60
C MET A 146 -3.61 -7.14 -37.82
N TRP A 147 -3.29 -6.95 -36.53
CA TRP A 147 -2.95 -8.01 -35.58
C TRP A 147 -3.91 -7.95 -34.41
N GLN A 148 -4.19 -9.09 -33.81
CA GLN A 148 -4.96 -9.14 -32.58
C GLN A 148 -4.21 -8.37 -31.47
N ARG A 149 -4.98 -7.64 -30.66
CA ARG A 149 -4.46 -6.90 -29.51
C ARG A 149 -5.28 -7.23 -28.30
N GLU A 150 -4.65 -7.10 -27.15
CA GLU A 150 -5.31 -7.19 -25.86
C GLU A 150 -4.93 -6.00 -25.01
N THR A 151 -5.82 -5.66 -24.10
CA THR A 151 -5.58 -4.59 -23.11
C THR A 151 -5.07 -5.22 -21.84
N VAL A 152 -3.91 -4.78 -21.38
CA VAL A 152 -3.29 -5.22 -20.14
C VAL A 152 -3.07 -4.03 -19.22
N GLN A 153 -2.91 -4.28 -17.93
CA GLN A 153 -2.53 -3.22 -16.97
C GLN A 153 -1.15 -2.67 -17.34
N ALA A 154 -0.97 -1.37 -17.17
CA ALA A 154 0.30 -0.70 -17.48
C ALA A 154 1.38 -0.98 -16.43
N ASN A 155 0.95 -1.26 -15.18
CA ASN A 155 1.76 -1.63 -14.04
C ASN A 155 1.10 -2.78 -13.25
N ASP A 156 1.80 -3.30 -12.25
CA ASP A 156 1.38 -4.40 -11.38
C ASP A 156 0.84 -3.95 -10.02
N TRP A 157 0.63 -2.65 -9.83
CA TRP A 157 0.29 -2.08 -8.52
C TRP A 157 -1.01 -2.60 -7.90
N ASN A 158 -1.89 -3.19 -8.72
CA ASN A 158 -3.12 -3.82 -8.28
C ASN A 158 -3.01 -5.34 -8.07
N ASP A 159 -1.85 -5.92 -8.27
CA ASP A 159 -1.66 -7.35 -8.05
C ASP A 159 -1.75 -7.68 -6.56
N ARG A 160 -2.40 -8.80 -6.26
CA ARG A 160 -2.61 -9.24 -4.86
C ARG A 160 -1.29 -9.51 -4.13
N SER A 161 -0.24 -9.90 -4.85
CA SER A 161 1.10 -10.12 -4.30
C SER A 161 1.70 -8.84 -3.70
N LYS A 162 1.34 -7.66 -4.23
CA LYS A 162 1.87 -6.38 -3.74
C LYS A 162 1.59 -6.12 -2.26
N ALA A 163 0.44 -6.55 -1.75
CA ALA A 163 0.14 -6.40 -0.33
C ALA A 163 1.14 -7.17 0.56
N GLU A 164 1.54 -8.37 0.14
CA GLU A 164 2.53 -9.17 0.87
C GLU A 164 3.94 -8.60 0.70
N GLU A 165 4.31 -8.18 -0.51
CA GLU A 165 5.60 -7.52 -0.79
C GLU A 165 5.78 -6.26 0.05
N TRP A 166 4.75 -5.40 0.12
CA TRP A 166 4.80 -4.17 0.90
C TRP A 166 4.84 -4.41 2.41
N ARG A 167 4.13 -5.44 2.91
CA ARG A 167 4.23 -5.86 4.33
C ARG A 167 5.63 -6.36 4.68
N ALA A 168 6.21 -7.21 3.82
CA ALA A 168 7.57 -7.71 3.99
C ALA A 168 8.59 -6.57 3.97
N ALA A 169 8.45 -5.64 3.02
CA ALA A 169 9.30 -4.47 2.91
C ALA A 169 9.20 -3.55 4.13
N TRP A 170 7.99 -3.36 4.68
CA TRP A 170 7.79 -2.58 5.90
C TRP A 170 8.49 -3.21 7.11
N ALA A 171 8.29 -4.52 7.32
CA ALA A 171 8.97 -5.23 8.39
C ALA A 171 10.49 -5.15 8.26
N ALA A 172 11.01 -5.35 7.04
CA ALA A 172 12.45 -5.23 6.77
C ALA A 172 12.99 -3.81 7.05
N GLU A 173 12.22 -2.77 6.72
CA GLU A 173 12.63 -1.38 6.96
C GLU A 173 12.67 -1.05 8.46
N CYS A 174 11.68 -1.49 9.23
CA CYS A 174 11.67 -1.33 10.70
C CYS A 174 12.84 -2.11 11.34
N ASN A 175 13.03 -3.36 10.93
CA ASN A 175 14.05 -4.26 11.49
C ASN A 175 15.50 -3.80 11.27
N ARG A 176 15.74 -2.87 10.35
CA ARG A 176 17.07 -2.24 10.18
C ARG A 176 17.48 -1.36 11.36
N ARG A 177 16.51 -0.89 12.14
CA ARG A 177 16.70 0.01 13.28
C ARG A 177 16.33 -0.62 14.61
N LEU A 178 15.56 -1.70 14.60
CA LEU A 178 15.15 -2.41 15.80
C LEU A 178 16.23 -3.38 16.29
N ASP A 179 16.40 -3.44 17.59
CA ASP A 179 17.17 -4.48 18.25
C ASP A 179 16.57 -5.86 17.95
N ARG A 180 17.40 -6.89 17.95
CA ARG A 180 16.99 -8.25 17.58
C ARG A 180 15.74 -8.77 18.31
N GLN A 181 15.60 -8.42 19.58
CA GLN A 181 14.47 -8.84 20.42
C GLN A 181 13.16 -8.13 20.10
N HIS A 182 13.21 -6.97 19.43
CA HIS A 182 12.05 -6.17 19.05
C HIS A 182 11.71 -6.27 17.55
N GLN A 183 12.42 -7.11 16.81
CA GLN A 183 12.17 -7.29 15.38
C GLN A 183 10.76 -7.83 15.13
N ILE A 184 10.13 -7.31 14.08
CA ILE A 184 8.78 -7.66 13.67
C ILE A 184 8.81 -8.61 12.46
N ASP A 185 7.80 -9.49 12.38
CA ASP A 185 7.58 -10.37 11.24
C ASP A 185 6.20 -10.07 10.64
N HIS A 186 6.14 -9.84 9.35
CA HIS A 186 4.90 -9.52 8.62
C HIS A 186 3.98 -10.72 8.42
N ARG A 187 4.49 -11.94 8.64
CA ARG A 187 3.74 -13.18 8.44
C ARG A 187 2.77 -13.43 9.60
N SER A 188 1.69 -14.14 9.34
CA SER A 188 0.82 -14.63 10.43
C SER A 188 1.57 -15.59 11.36
N TYR A 189 1.14 -15.72 12.61
CA TYR A 189 1.72 -16.66 13.56
C TYR A 189 1.79 -18.08 13.02
N ALA A 190 0.75 -18.55 12.33
CA ALA A 190 0.76 -19.86 11.67
C ALA A 190 1.88 -20.01 10.62
N ARG A 191 2.16 -18.96 9.84
CA ARG A 191 3.28 -18.96 8.85
C ARG A 191 4.65 -18.86 9.50
N GLN A 192 4.72 -18.33 10.71
CA GLN A 192 5.93 -18.25 11.52
C GLN A 192 6.17 -19.55 12.31
N ALA A 193 5.23 -20.49 12.31
CA ALA A 193 5.20 -21.66 13.18
C ALA A 193 5.25 -21.29 14.69
N VAL A 194 4.60 -20.18 15.06
CA VAL A 194 4.44 -19.71 16.44
C VAL A 194 3.06 -20.14 16.92
N GLU A 195 3.03 -20.86 18.03
CA GLU A 195 1.79 -21.31 18.66
C GLU A 195 1.18 -20.22 19.54
N GLN A 196 0.71 -19.15 18.88
CA GLN A 196 -0.01 -18.05 19.49
C GLN A 196 -1.28 -17.72 18.71
N GLU A 197 -2.33 -17.35 19.41
CA GLU A 197 -3.57 -16.86 18.80
C GLU A 197 -3.47 -15.35 18.51
N PRO A 198 -3.88 -14.91 17.31
CA PRO A 198 -3.85 -13.50 16.96
C PRO A 198 -4.97 -12.73 17.68
N THR A 199 -4.69 -11.50 18.10
CA THR A 199 -5.72 -10.57 18.56
C THR A 199 -6.55 -10.06 17.39
N ILE A 200 -7.79 -9.62 17.67
CA ILE A 200 -8.68 -9.02 16.68
C ILE A 200 -8.61 -7.49 16.74
N HIS A 201 -8.93 -6.82 15.63
CA HIS A 201 -9.02 -5.36 15.61
C HIS A 201 -10.18 -4.88 16.49
N GLU A 202 -9.90 -4.10 17.52
CA GLU A 202 -10.92 -3.58 18.46
C GLU A 202 -11.80 -2.51 17.80
N GLY A 203 -11.18 -1.58 17.09
CA GLY A 203 -11.84 -0.45 16.47
C GLY A 203 -12.19 0.68 17.46
N TYR A 204 -12.50 1.87 16.89
CA TYR A 204 -12.78 3.07 17.70
C TYR A 204 -13.96 2.88 18.67
N ALA A 205 -15.04 2.26 18.23
CA ALA A 205 -16.23 2.11 19.05
C ALA A 205 -15.99 1.26 20.31
N ALA A 206 -15.27 0.13 20.18
CA ALA A 206 -14.92 -0.73 21.28
C ALA A 206 -13.99 -0.01 22.29
N ARG A 207 -12.94 0.65 21.79
CA ARG A 207 -12.02 1.43 22.64
C ARG A 207 -12.71 2.59 23.35
N LYS A 208 -13.65 3.27 22.68
CA LYS A 208 -14.46 4.32 23.30
C LYS A 208 -15.33 3.77 24.44
N MET A 209 -15.99 2.62 24.24
CA MET A 209 -16.75 1.96 25.29
C MET A 209 -15.88 1.68 26.53
N GLU A 210 -14.69 1.12 26.36
CA GLU A 210 -13.75 0.83 27.45
C GLU A 210 -13.30 2.13 28.17
N SER A 211 -13.02 3.19 27.42
CA SER A 211 -12.63 4.48 28.02
C SER A 211 -13.75 5.14 28.85
N GLU A 212 -15.01 4.77 28.56
CA GLU A 212 -16.20 5.20 29.32
C GLU A 212 -16.56 4.21 30.47
N GLY A 213 -15.69 3.23 30.74
CA GLY A 213 -15.91 2.22 31.81
C GLY A 213 -16.91 1.12 31.44
N ARG A 214 -17.24 0.97 30.17
CA ARG A 214 -18.11 -0.07 29.62
C ARG A 214 -17.29 -1.18 28.99
N VAL A 215 -17.61 -2.44 29.30
CA VAL A 215 -16.92 -3.59 28.70
C VAL A 215 -17.32 -3.75 27.25
N SER A 216 -16.35 -4.02 26.40
CA SER A 216 -16.54 -4.35 25.00
C SER A 216 -16.12 -5.79 24.73
N ASP A 217 -16.99 -6.58 24.09
CA ASP A 217 -16.70 -7.98 23.72
C ASP A 217 -15.38 -8.13 22.96
N ARG A 218 -15.07 -7.18 22.06
CA ARG A 218 -13.82 -7.22 21.27
C ARG A 218 -12.58 -7.01 22.14
N CYS A 219 -12.65 -6.10 23.11
CA CYS A 219 -11.56 -5.88 24.05
C CYS A 219 -11.42 -7.04 25.04
N GLU A 220 -12.55 -7.67 25.44
CA GLU A 220 -12.53 -8.87 26.28
C GLU A 220 -11.86 -10.04 25.56
N ILE A 221 -12.26 -10.35 24.33
CA ILE A 221 -11.61 -11.38 23.49
C ILE A 221 -10.10 -11.15 23.42
N ASN A 222 -9.66 -9.91 23.24
CA ASN A 222 -8.23 -9.61 23.16
C ASN A 222 -7.51 -9.77 24.52
N ARG A 223 -8.18 -9.46 25.64
CA ARG A 223 -7.65 -9.73 26.99
C ARG A 223 -7.46 -11.22 27.23
N GLU A 224 -8.48 -12.00 26.91
CA GLU A 224 -8.43 -13.48 27.04
C GLU A 224 -7.34 -14.07 26.14
N THR A 225 -7.28 -13.65 24.85
CA THR A 225 -6.24 -14.10 23.91
C THR A 225 -4.84 -13.81 24.41
N LYS A 226 -4.60 -12.60 24.94
CA LYS A 226 -3.29 -12.22 25.50
C LYS A 226 -2.95 -13.08 26.71
N ALA A 227 -3.90 -13.29 27.62
CA ALA A 227 -3.71 -14.12 28.82
C ALA A 227 -3.36 -15.57 28.46
N LEU A 228 -4.04 -16.15 27.46
CA LEU A 228 -3.74 -17.50 26.96
C LEU A 228 -2.35 -17.59 26.34
N ASN A 229 -1.98 -16.62 25.51
CA ASN A 229 -0.65 -16.57 24.90
C ASN A 229 0.47 -16.45 25.95
N GLU A 230 0.28 -15.61 26.97
CA GLU A 230 1.22 -15.48 28.08
C GLU A 230 1.36 -16.79 28.89
N GLN A 231 0.24 -17.44 29.18
CA GLN A 231 0.25 -18.74 29.86
C GLN A 231 0.99 -19.81 29.06
N HIS A 232 0.77 -19.85 27.73
CA HIS A 232 1.46 -20.78 26.83
C HIS A 232 2.96 -20.52 26.81
N THR A 233 3.39 -19.26 26.68
CA THR A 233 4.81 -18.87 26.68
C THR A 233 5.48 -19.31 28.00
N ARG A 234 4.88 -19.05 29.15
CA ARG A 234 5.41 -19.46 30.45
C ARG A 234 5.54 -20.98 30.58
N SER A 235 4.56 -21.72 30.03
CA SER A 235 4.60 -23.18 30.06
C SER A 235 5.77 -23.74 29.23
N LEU A 236 6.09 -23.12 28.11
CA LEU A 236 7.24 -23.49 27.28
C LEU A 236 8.59 -23.15 27.95
N GLU A 237 8.68 -22.03 28.68
CA GLU A 237 9.87 -21.64 29.43
C GLU A 237 10.18 -22.59 30.60
N VAL A 238 9.17 -23.16 31.22
CA VAL A 238 9.32 -24.13 32.32
C VAL A 238 9.69 -25.53 31.80
N ALA A 239 9.34 -25.86 30.54
CA ALA A 239 9.59 -27.16 29.94
C ALA A 239 10.99 -27.28 29.29
N ASN A 240 11.73 -26.19 29.15
CA ASN A 240 13.10 -26.13 28.61
C ASN A 240 14.12 -25.89 29.72
#